data_2e7caa499a91400df16658eb3dd7b1a1
#
_entry.id   2e7caa499a91400df16658eb3dd7b1a1
#
_cell.length_a   1.000
_cell.length_b   1.000
_cell.length_c   1.000
_cell.angle_alpha   90.00
_cell.angle_beta   90.00
_cell.angle_gamma   90.00
#
_symmetry.space_group_name_H-M   'P 1'
#
loop_
_entity.id
_entity.type
_entity.pdbx_description
1 polymer ?
#
loop_
_entity_poly.entity_id
_entity_poly.type
_entity_poly.pdbx_seq_one_letter_code
_entity_poly.pdbx_strand_id
1 'polypeptide(L)'
;DNTPWLFKAPGGESMRHVFERMQMTVDAIVRANPGRVIAAASHGCAIRNYLCYALGWPLERIADVCWCDNTAVSLIEFDGGFRPHPVYLNDASHLPEHASTFATQSWWRQGAEHAASAVK
;
A
#
# COMPACT_ATOMS: atom_id res chain seq x y z
N ASP A 1 16.88 8.72 -3.28
CA ASP A 1 17.09 7.53 -4.10
C ASP A 1 15.87 7.28 -4.96
N ASN A 2 16.04 7.29 -6.28
CA ASN A 2 14.95 7.14 -7.25
C ASN A 2 14.59 5.67 -7.53
N THR A 3 15.10 4.73 -6.73
CA THR A 3 14.90 3.30 -6.94
C THR A 3 14.42 2.60 -5.65
N PRO A 4 13.28 3.00 -5.06
CA PRO A 4 12.82 2.45 -3.79
C PRO A 4 12.58 0.93 -3.84
N TRP A 5 12.31 0.39 -5.02
CA TRP A 5 12.13 -1.07 -5.21
C TRP A 5 13.41 -1.89 -5.02
N LEU A 6 14.57 -1.26 -5.05
CA LEU A 6 15.86 -1.91 -4.78
C LEU A 6 16.25 -1.86 -3.31
N PHE A 7 15.47 -1.18 -2.49
CA PHE A 7 15.77 -1.05 -1.07
C PHE A 7 15.78 -2.41 -0.37
N LYS A 8 16.78 -2.60 0.46
CA LYS A 8 16.89 -3.72 1.40
C LYS A 8 17.40 -3.19 2.74
N ALA A 9 16.64 -3.45 3.79
CA ALA A 9 17.08 -3.12 5.13
C ALA A 9 18.29 -4.00 5.54
N PRO A 10 19.33 -3.44 6.17
CA PRO A 10 20.43 -4.24 6.71
C PRO A 10 19.90 -5.33 7.66
N GLY A 11 20.19 -6.60 7.37
CA GLY A 11 19.68 -7.74 8.14
C GLY A 11 18.18 -8.01 8.02
N GLY A 12 17.47 -7.26 7.17
CA GLY A 12 16.04 -7.37 6.97
C GLY A 12 15.64 -7.82 5.57
N GLU A 13 14.33 -7.69 5.29
CA GLU A 13 13.76 -8.05 3.98
C GLU A 13 14.09 -7.00 2.91
N SER A 14 14.20 -7.46 1.67
CA SER A 14 14.17 -6.58 0.50
C SER A 14 12.73 -6.11 0.21
N MET A 15 12.59 -5.02 -0.53
CA MET A 15 11.29 -4.54 -0.99
C MET A 15 10.58 -5.62 -1.83
N ARG A 16 11.30 -6.34 -2.68
CA ARG A 16 10.76 -7.45 -3.48
C ARG A 16 10.23 -8.58 -2.61
N HIS A 17 10.94 -8.94 -1.55
CA HIS A 17 10.48 -9.98 -0.63
C HIS A 17 9.18 -9.57 0.08
N VAL A 18 9.07 -8.32 0.52
CA VAL A 18 7.83 -7.80 1.11
C VAL A 18 6.68 -7.84 0.08
N PHE A 19 6.95 -7.42 -1.16
CA PHE A 19 5.97 -7.43 -2.25
C PHE A 19 5.42 -8.84 -2.51
N GLU A 20 6.29 -9.83 -2.63
CA GLU A 20 5.90 -11.23 -2.86
C GLU A 20 5.20 -11.84 -1.65
N ARG A 21 5.72 -11.62 -0.45
CA ARG A 21 5.15 -12.13 0.79
C ARG A 21 3.73 -11.59 1.02
N MET A 22 3.49 -10.32 0.76
CA MET A 22 2.17 -9.72 0.91
C MET A 22 1.15 -10.31 -0.06
N GLN A 23 1.54 -10.56 -1.32
CA GLN A 23 0.68 -11.25 -2.29
C GLN A 23 0.27 -12.63 -1.79
N MET A 24 1.24 -13.43 -1.39
CA MET A 24 1.01 -14.81 -0.91
C MET A 24 0.13 -14.83 0.33
N THR A 25 0.38 -13.92 1.28
CA THR A 25 -0.36 -13.87 2.55
C THR A 25 -1.81 -13.48 2.32
N VAL A 26 -2.07 -12.42 1.55
CA VAL A 26 -3.43 -11.98 1.28
C VAL A 26 -4.19 -13.00 0.44
N ASP A 27 -3.55 -13.59 -0.57
CA ASP A 27 -4.15 -14.65 -1.38
C ASP A 27 -4.58 -15.85 -0.51
N ALA A 28 -3.74 -16.29 0.41
CA ALA A 28 -4.08 -17.38 1.33
C ALA A 28 -5.26 -17.03 2.23
N ILE A 29 -5.32 -15.81 2.75
CA ILE A 29 -6.43 -15.36 3.61
C ILE A 29 -7.74 -15.31 2.83
N VAL A 30 -7.72 -14.77 1.63
CA VAL A 30 -8.91 -14.61 0.78
C VAL A 30 -9.46 -15.99 0.36
N ARG A 31 -8.60 -16.90 -0.06
CA ARG A 31 -8.98 -18.26 -0.44
C ARG A 31 -9.54 -19.06 0.72
N ALA A 32 -9.07 -18.83 1.94
CA ALA A 32 -9.57 -19.48 3.14
C ALA A 32 -10.94 -18.92 3.61
N ASN A 33 -11.35 -17.76 3.10
CA ASN A 33 -12.56 -17.06 3.54
C ASN A 33 -13.43 -16.58 2.36
N PRO A 34 -13.85 -17.46 1.44
CA PRO A 34 -14.63 -17.06 0.28
C PRO A 34 -15.96 -16.43 0.68
N GLY A 35 -16.34 -15.35 -0.01
CA GLY A 35 -17.59 -14.62 0.21
C GLY A 35 -17.69 -13.85 1.53
N ARG A 36 -16.59 -13.73 2.28
CA ARG A 36 -16.57 -13.02 3.57
C ARG A 36 -15.94 -11.65 3.46
N VAL A 37 -16.35 -10.78 4.37
CA VAL A 37 -15.70 -9.48 4.62
C VAL A 37 -14.60 -9.70 5.67
N ILE A 38 -13.39 -9.32 5.33
CA ILE A 38 -12.21 -9.49 6.18
C ILE A 38 -11.61 -8.12 6.47
N ALA A 39 -11.31 -7.84 7.72
CA ALA A 39 -10.50 -6.70 8.12
C ALA A 39 -9.09 -7.17 8.46
N ALA A 40 -8.10 -6.58 7.81
CA ALA A 40 -6.69 -6.84 8.07
C ALA A 40 -5.96 -5.54 8.41
N ALA A 41 -5.23 -5.54 9.50
CA ALA A 41 -4.38 -4.42 9.91
C ALA A 41 -2.91 -4.75 9.64
N SER A 42 -2.18 -3.79 9.09
CA SER A 42 -0.76 -3.94 8.77
C SER A 42 -0.04 -2.60 8.85
N HIS A 43 1.13 -2.49 8.28
CA HIS A 43 1.99 -1.32 8.33
C HIS A 43 2.12 -0.66 6.95
N GLY A 44 2.37 0.64 6.92
CA GLY A 44 2.36 1.44 5.71
C GLY A 44 3.18 0.87 4.54
N CYS A 45 4.41 0.42 4.80
CA CYS A 45 5.24 -0.16 3.75
C CYS A 45 4.66 -1.47 3.20
N ALA A 46 4.20 -2.37 4.07
CA ALA A 46 3.61 -3.65 3.67
C ALA A 46 2.31 -3.45 2.89
N ILE A 47 1.43 -2.58 3.39
CA ILE A 47 0.18 -2.21 2.70
C ILE A 47 0.50 -1.63 1.31
N ARG A 48 1.42 -0.69 1.22
CA ARG A 48 1.81 -0.04 -0.04
C ARG A 48 2.31 -1.05 -1.08
N ASN A 49 3.11 -2.03 -0.66
CA ASN A 49 3.54 -3.12 -1.52
C ASN A 49 2.36 -3.93 -2.06
N TYR A 50 1.42 -4.28 -1.18
CA TYR A 50 0.23 -5.01 -1.60
C TYR A 50 -0.66 -4.20 -2.54
N LEU A 51 -0.87 -2.91 -2.27
CA LEU A 51 -1.66 -2.03 -3.12
C LEU A 51 -1.04 -1.88 -4.52
N CYS A 52 0.29 -1.83 -4.62
CA CYS A 52 0.99 -1.85 -5.92
C CYS A 52 0.61 -3.09 -6.73
N TYR A 53 0.64 -4.25 -6.10
CA TYR A 53 0.19 -5.50 -6.73
C TYR A 53 -1.30 -5.48 -7.10
N ALA A 54 -2.17 -5.06 -6.18
CA ALA A 54 -3.61 -5.02 -6.39
C ALA A 54 -4.03 -4.10 -7.54
N LEU A 55 -3.24 -3.05 -7.80
CA LEU A 55 -3.40 -2.17 -8.95
C LEU A 55 -2.93 -2.80 -10.28
N GLY A 56 -2.35 -4.00 -10.24
CA GLY A 56 -1.77 -4.65 -11.41
C GLY A 56 -0.43 -4.03 -11.85
N TRP A 57 0.25 -3.31 -10.94
CA TRP A 57 1.51 -2.63 -11.24
C TRP A 57 2.72 -3.48 -10.85
N PRO A 58 3.80 -3.43 -11.65
CA PRO A 58 5.06 -4.02 -11.26
C PRO A 58 5.68 -3.27 -10.07
N LEU A 59 6.54 -3.94 -9.31
CA LEU A 59 7.18 -3.36 -8.12
C LEU A 59 7.96 -2.07 -8.43
N GLU A 60 8.50 -1.94 -9.62
CA GLU A 60 9.23 -0.76 -10.08
C GLU A 60 8.37 0.52 -10.03
N ARG A 61 7.05 0.36 -10.01
CA ARG A 61 6.10 1.46 -9.88
C ARG A 61 5.67 1.73 -8.42
N ILE A 62 6.31 1.13 -7.43
CA ILE A 62 5.95 1.34 -6.02
C ILE A 62 5.98 2.81 -5.60
N ALA A 63 6.83 3.62 -6.23
CA ALA A 63 6.90 5.05 -5.97
C ALA A 63 5.60 5.80 -6.32
N ASP A 64 4.83 5.29 -7.29
CA ASP A 64 3.57 5.88 -7.74
C ASP A 64 2.40 5.56 -6.81
N VAL A 65 2.55 4.58 -5.92
CA VAL A 65 1.53 4.25 -4.93
C VAL A 65 1.59 5.25 -3.78
N CYS A 66 0.48 5.91 -3.51
CA CYS A 66 0.38 6.86 -2.41
C CYS A 66 0.70 6.20 -1.06
N TRP A 67 1.36 6.94 -0.20
CA TRP A 67 1.43 6.59 1.22
C TRP A 67 0.06 6.78 1.86
N CYS A 68 -0.24 5.95 2.86
CA CYS A 68 -1.45 6.07 3.64
C CYS A 68 -1.21 6.81 4.95
N ASP A 69 -2.18 7.58 5.38
CA ASP A 69 -2.22 8.09 6.75
C ASP A 69 -2.39 6.94 7.75
N ASN A 70 -1.98 7.13 8.98
CA ASN A 70 -2.28 6.16 10.04
C ASN A 70 -3.79 5.97 10.16
N THR A 71 -4.24 4.74 10.29
CA THR A 71 -5.65 4.33 10.31
C THR A 71 -6.43 4.51 9.00
N ALA A 72 -5.78 4.93 7.92
CA ALA A 72 -6.42 4.95 6.61
C ALA A 72 -6.90 3.55 6.19
N VAL A 73 -8.00 3.51 5.48
CA VAL A 73 -8.66 2.26 5.04
C VAL A 73 -8.59 2.15 3.53
N SER A 74 -8.25 0.99 3.04
CA SER A 74 -8.40 0.62 1.63
C SER A 74 -9.38 -0.53 1.51
N LEU A 75 -10.26 -0.47 0.52
CA LEU A 75 -11.21 -1.55 0.21
C LEU A 75 -10.82 -2.21 -1.09
N ILE A 76 -10.66 -3.53 -1.03
CA ILE A 76 -10.35 -4.37 -2.19
C ILE A 76 -11.38 -5.48 -2.27
N GLU A 77 -12.04 -5.59 -3.38
CA GLU A 77 -12.92 -6.71 -3.72
C GLU A 77 -12.13 -7.79 -4.46
N PHE A 78 -12.54 -9.03 -4.32
CA PHE A 78 -11.94 -10.16 -5.02
C PHE A 78 -12.99 -10.86 -5.87
N ASP A 79 -12.65 -11.16 -7.12
CA ASP A 79 -13.52 -11.85 -8.04
C ASP A 79 -13.57 -13.38 -7.77
N GLY A 80 -14.32 -14.12 -8.58
CA GLY A 80 -14.44 -15.58 -8.46
C GLY A 80 -13.13 -16.34 -8.66
N GLY A 81 -12.12 -15.73 -9.26
CA GLY A 81 -10.75 -16.23 -9.39
C GLY A 81 -9.80 -15.71 -8.32
N PHE A 82 -10.32 -15.06 -7.28
CA PHE A 82 -9.56 -14.45 -6.18
C PHE A 82 -8.59 -13.35 -6.65
N ARG A 83 -8.89 -12.67 -7.75
CA ARG A 83 -8.11 -11.52 -8.22
C ARG A 83 -8.57 -10.25 -7.52
N PRO A 84 -7.63 -9.39 -7.07
CA PRO A 84 -7.95 -8.15 -6.39
C PRO A 84 -8.47 -7.09 -7.36
N HIS A 85 -9.51 -6.37 -6.93
CA HIS A 85 -10.08 -5.21 -7.60
C HIS A 85 -10.19 -4.07 -6.59
N PRO A 86 -9.24 -3.12 -6.55
CA PRO A 86 -9.31 -1.98 -5.64
C PRO A 86 -10.57 -1.14 -5.89
N VAL A 87 -11.33 -0.87 -4.82
CA VAL A 87 -12.52 -0.02 -4.85
C VAL A 87 -12.17 1.40 -4.45
N TYR A 88 -11.49 1.55 -3.30
CA TYR A 88 -10.85 2.80 -2.89
C TYR A 88 -9.57 2.51 -2.12
N LEU A 89 -8.66 3.46 -2.11
CA LEU A 89 -7.35 3.34 -1.48
C LEU A 89 -7.10 4.49 -0.52
N ASN A 90 -6.52 4.15 0.65
CA ASN A 90 -5.98 5.12 1.60
C ASN A 90 -7.00 6.20 2.02
N ASP A 91 -8.24 5.80 2.24
CA ASP A 91 -9.28 6.70 2.74
C ASP A 91 -9.01 7.03 4.23
N ALA A 92 -8.70 8.29 4.48
CA ALA A 92 -8.48 8.86 5.81
C ALA A 92 -9.53 9.91 6.17
N SER A 93 -10.67 9.92 5.49
CA SER A 93 -11.73 10.94 5.66
C SER A 93 -12.31 11.01 7.06
N HIS A 94 -12.17 9.93 7.85
CA HIS A 94 -12.58 9.89 9.25
C HIS A 94 -11.61 10.62 10.20
N LEU A 95 -10.41 10.99 9.74
CA LEU A 95 -9.43 11.69 10.56
C LEU A 95 -9.64 13.19 10.50
N PRO A 96 -9.69 13.88 11.66
CA PRO A 96 -9.57 15.32 11.67
C PRO A 96 -8.15 15.73 11.26
N GLU A 97 -8.00 16.95 10.70
CA GLU A 97 -6.73 17.43 10.15
C GLU A 97 -5.55 17.32 11.14
N HIS A 98 -5.79 17.63 12.41
CA HIS A 98 -4.77 17.57 13.46
C HIS A 98 -4.32 16.14 13.81
N ALA A 99 -5.07 15.12 13.44
CA ALA A 99 -4.72 13.71 13.63
C ALA A 99 -4.04 13.09 12.41
N SER A 100 -4.00 13.80 11.27
CA SER A 100 -3.33 13.34 10.06
C SER A 100 -1.80 13.40 10.23
N THR A 101 -1.14 12.29 9.94
CA THR A 101 0.33 12.22 9.88
C THR A 101 0.88 13.15 8.80
N PHE A 102 0.21 13.22 7.66
CA PHE A 102 0.63 14.09 6.55
C PHE A 102 0.51 15.58 6.87
N ALA A 103 -0.50 15.96 7.65
CA ALA A 103 -0.68 17.35 8.06
C ALA A 103 0.33 17.79 9.13
N THR A 104 0.75 16.86 10.01
CA THR A 104 1.54 17.17 11.21
C THR A 104 3.03 16.92 11.07
N GLN A 105 3.46 16.09 10.12
CA GLN A 105 4.86 15.69 9.93
C GLN A 105 5.43 16.20 8.61
N SER A 106 6.45 17.02 8.68
CA SER A 106 7.04 17.71 7.50
C SER A 106 7.81 16.79 6.54
N TRP A 107 8.34 15.69 7.02
CA TRP A 107 9.15 14.77 6.19
C TRP A 107 8.33 14.03 5.10
N TRP A 108 7.03 13.89 5.30
CA TRP A 108 6.13 13.35 4.27
C TRP A 108 5.94 14.32 3.10
N ARG A 109 6.08 15.63 3.33
CA ARG A 109 5.88 16.66 2.29
C ARG A 109 6.94 16.61 1.21
N GLN A 110 8.15 16.22 1.55
CA GLN A 110 9.26 16.11 0.59
C GLN A 110 9.06 14.96 -0.41
N GLY A 111 8.33 13.90 -0.05
CA GLY A 111 7.97 12.82 -0.96
C GLY A 111 6.80 13.15 -1.88
N ALA A 112 5.84 13.93 -1.41
CA ALA A 112 4.64 14.30 -2.18
C ALA A 112 4.95 15.30 -3.31
N GLU A 113 5.89 16.21 -3.11
CA GLU A 113 6.32 17.19 -4.13
C GLU A 113 7.03 16.50 -5.31
N HIS A 114 7.79 15.42 -5.06
CA HIS A 114 8.41 14.63 -6.12
C HIS A 114 7.42 13.81 -6.92
N ALA A 115 6.36 13.30 -6.29
CA ALA A 115 5.32 12.55 -6.99
C ALA A 115 4.43 13.47 -7.87
N ALA A 116 4.17 14.69 -7.41
CA ALA A 116 3.38 15.67 -8.16
C ALA A 116 4.12 16.22 -9.41
N SER A 117 5.45 16.24 -9.39
CA SER A 117 6.26 16.68 -10.53
C SER A 117 6.45 15.59 -11.60
N ALA A 118 6.20 14.32 -11.27
CA ALA A 118 6.32 13.19 -12.21
C ALA A 118 5.04 12.94 -13.03
N VAL A 119 3.94 13.65 -12.74
CA VAL A 119 2.64 13.52 -13.42
C VAL A 119 2.40 14.66 -14.43
N LYS A 120 3.43 15.45 -14.73
CA LYS A 120 3.33 16.47 -15.79
C LYS A 120 3.94 15.99 -17.08
#